data_f8feb3d4216cf6af209f3adbc07042a3
#
_entry.id   f8feb3d4216cf6af209f3adbc07042a3
#
_cell.length_a   1.000
_cell.length_b   1.000
_cell.length_c   1.000
_cell.angle_alpha   90.00
_cell.angle_beta   90.00
_cell.angle_gamma   90.00
#
_symmetry.space_group_name_H-M   'P 1'
#
loop_
_entity.id
_entity.type
_entity.pdbx_description
1 polymer ?
#
loop_
_entity_poly.entity_id
_entity_poly.type
_entity_poly.pdbx_seq_one_letter_code
_entity_poly.pdbx_strand_id
1 'polypeptide(L)'
;MQFQWENGRQLEKITLDDNSEVIYTYNKDGFRTHKETEKISTDYEWDENRLIREIVTYKVTGKKYDVWYFFDANNQVAGFEYSEISSMDNNLKKIRIYYEKNLQGDVIGLLDSRGAEIAKYAYDAWGNVTSKMCYEGYETPYALNHITYRSYYQDDESKFYYLQNRYYDSEIGRFLNADDTSLEELNNGNIFYANIYVYCANNPCTCIDKDGRLIVVNPKMPLKILKGAVWLAASTFLTYKGYNLSKAMFKHALYGRGKGLSDKTKKIAIKKMKKSFAFTKYVSNCLKLLQKKGYTNVYIVKNSYEFTGDRDLYYSLQHVKVVVHAVKQKGNIWKTEINVSDVYDFTEVRSWSSFAGIANNVGYYLQKCGELKPYKVNIKYNDVHSSRFNIV
;
A
#
# COMPACT_ATOMS: atom_id res chain seq x y z
N MET A 1 2.35 -24.56 17.90
CA MET A 1 2.27 -25.03 16.48
C MET A 1 3.66 -25.18 15.87
N GLN A 2 3.86 -26.18 14.96
CA GLN A 2 5.09 -26.37 14.18
C GLN A 2 4.78 -26.26 12.69
N PHE A 3 5.69 -25.68 11.90
CA PHE A 3 5.50 -25.44 10.48
C PHE A 3 6.59 -26.11 9.66
N GLN A 4 6.19 -26.77 8.58
CA GLN A 4 7.09 -27.34 7.58
C GLN A 4 6.86 -26.59 6.26
N TRP A 5 7.94 -26.13 5.65
CA TRP A 5 7.91 -25.31 4.44
C TRP A 5 8.60 -26.02 3.28
N GLU A 6 8.03 -25.90 2.09
CA GLU A 6 8.61 -26.37 0.83
C GLU A 6 8.93 -25.18 -0.08
N ASN A 7 9.89 -25.36 -0.98
CA ASN A 7 10.31 -24.33 -1.95
C ASN A 7 10.58 -22.94 -1.33
N GLY A 8 11.01 -22.92 -0.07
CA GLY A 8 11.38 -21.72 0.68
C GLY A 8 10.22 -20.89 1.21
N ARG A 9 8.98 -21.07 0.75
CA ARG A 9 7.84 -20.25 1.18
C ARG A 9 6.46 -20.91 1.12
N GLN A 10 6.32 -22.08 0.53
CA GLN A 10 5.06 -22.81 0.51
C GLN A 10 4.91 -23.60 1.81
N LEU A 11 3.81 -23.37 2.51
CA LEU A 11 3.54 -24.07 3.76
C LEU A 11 3.02 -25.48 3.43
N GLU A 12 3.88 -26.46 3.60
CA GLU A 12 3.54 -27.86 3.29
C GLU A 12 2.68 -28.48 4.39
N LYS A 13 3.04 -28.18 5.67
CA LYS A 13 2.38 -28.83 6.80
C LYS A 13 2.37 -27.95 8.04
N ILE A 14 1.27 -28.02 8.78
CA ILE A 14 1.16 -27.49 10.15
C ILE A 14 0.89 -28.65 11.08
N THR A 15 1.66 -28.74 12.17
CA THR A 15 1.28 -29.55 13.34
C THR A 15 0.72 -28.62 14.40
N LEU A 16 -0.54 -28.76 14.73
CA LEU A 16 -1.25 -27.96 15.73
C LEU A 16 -0.85 -28.39 17.17
N ASP A 17 -1.29 -27.61 18.16
CA ASP A 17 -0.92 -27.88 19.56
C ASP A 17 -1.54 -29.16 20.14
N ASP A 18 -2.61 -29.63 19.53
CA ASP A 18 -3.23 -30.94 19.84
C ASP A 18 -2.59 -32.11 19.07
N ASN A 19 -1.48 -31.87 18.37
CA ASN A 19 -0.78 -32.79 17.49
C ASN A 19 -1.56 -33.20 16.23
N SER A 20 -2.70 -32.62 15.93
CA SER A 20 -3.35 -32.79 14.63
C SER A 20 -2.56 -32.10 13.53
N GLU A 21 -2.68 -32.64 12.31
CA GLU A 21 -1.90 -32.15 11.16
C GLU A 21 -2.82 -31.55 10.09
N VAL A 22 -2.33 -30.49 9.44
CA VAL A 22 -2.92 -29.93 8.24
C VAL A 22 -1.85 -29.96 7.17
N ILE A 23 -2.14 -30.59 6.03
CA ILE A 23 -1.20 -30.76 4.91
C ILE A 23 -1.76 -30.01 3.72
N TYR A 24 -0.87 -29.30 3.00
CA TYR A 24 -1.21 -28.52 1.82
C TYR A 24 -0.40 -28.97 0.62
N THR A 25 -0.99 -28.91 -0.58
CA THR A 25 -0.29 -29.05 -1.84
C THR A 25 -0.58 -27.89 -2.78
N TYR A 26 0.36 -27.60 -3.67
CA TYR A 26 0.34 -26.44 -4.55
C TYR A 26 0.58 -26.85 -6.01
N ASN A 27 0.07 -26.05 -6.94
CA ASN A 27 0.42 -26.19 -8.34
C ASN A 27 1.74 -25.48 -8.65
N LYS A 28 2.20 -25.59 -9.92
CA LYS A 28 3.43 -24.94 -10.41
C LYS A 28 3.42 -23.40 -10.32
N ASP A 29 2.24 -22.79 -10.28
CA ASP A 29 2.06 -21.35 -10.22
C ASP A 29 1.98 -20.85 -8.76
N GLY A 30 2.08 -21.78 -7.78
CA GLY A 30 2.10 -21.50 -6.35
C GLY A 30 0.72 -21.40 -5.69
N PHE A 31 -0.36 -21.68 -6.41
CA PHE A 31 -1.71 -21.72 -5.83
C PHE A 31 -1.97 -23.06 -5.14
N ARG A 32 -2.58 -22.98 -3.96
CA ARG A 32 -2.97 -24.17 -3.20
C ARG A 32 -4.04 -24.95 -3.94
N THR A 33 -3.78 -26.24 -4.20
CA THR A 33 -4.70 -27.15 -4.91
C THR A 33 -5.38 -28.15 -3.99
N HIS A 34 -4.80 -28.40 -2.82
CA HIS A 34 -5.36 -29.35 -1.88
C HIS A 34 -5.05 -28.97 -0.43
N LYS A 35 -6.00 -29.26 0.47
CA LYS A 35 -5.84 -29.24 1.93
C LYS A 35 -6.35 -30.56 2.49
N GLU A 36 -5.57 -31.15 3.37
CA GLU A 36 -5.86 -32.44 4.01
C GLU A 36 -5.74 -32.31 5.51
N THR A 37 -6.75 -32.76 6.23
CA THR A 37 -6.75 -32.98 7.69
C THR A 37 -7.23 -34.36 8.01
N GLU A 38 -7.21 -34.76 9.27
CA GLU A 38 -7.82 -36.04 9.72
C GLU A 38 -9.32 -36.11 9.38
N LYS A 39 -10.04 -34.97 9.46
CA LYS A 39 -11.51 -34.93 9.35
C LYS A 39 -12.02 -34.45 8.00
N ILE A 40 -11.28 -33.59 7.33
CA ILE A 40 -11.72 -32.89 6.11
C ILE A 40 -10.62 -32.92 5.06
N SER A 41 -11.03 -33.09 3.81
CA SER A 41 -10.19 -32.92 2.63
C SER A 41 -10.86 -31.91 1.72
N THR A 42 -10.08 -30.95 1.17
CA THR A 42 -10.60 -29.90 0.27
C THR A 42 -9.70 -29.80 -0.95
N ASP A 43 -10.31 -29.92 -2.13
CA ASP A 43 -9.65 -29.65 -3.41
C ASP A 43 -10.06 -28.28 -3.91
N TYR A 44 -9.11 -27.50 -4.49
CA TYR A 44 -9.29 -26.14 -4.95
C TYR A 44 -9.07 -26.01 -6.46
N GLU A 45 -9.98 -25.32 -7.15
CA GLU A 45 -9.82 -24.97 -8.56
C GLU A 45 -9.68 -23.44 -8.71
N TRP A 46 -8.69 -23.04 -9.51
CA TRP A 46 -8.35 -21.65 -9.74
C TRP A 46 -8.50 -21.27 -11.22
N ASP A 47 -9.03 -20.07 -11.47
CA ASP A 47 -9.02 -19.41 -12.77
C ASP A 47 -8.15 -18.15 -12.62
N GLU A 48 -6.95 -18.19 -13.25
CA GLU A 48 -5.88 -17.23 -12.99
C GLU A 48 -5.55 -17.14 -11.47
N ASN A 49 -5.89 -16.03 -10.84
CA ASN A 49 -5.70 -15.78 -9.40
C ASN A 49 -7.02 -15.82 -8.60
N ARG A 50 -8.08 -16.36 -9.16
CA ARG A 50 -9.40 -16.46 -8.51
C ARG A 50 -9.68 -17.88 -8.09
N LEU A 51 -10.01 -18.10 -6.83
CA LEU A 51 -10.58 -19.35 -6.37
C LEU A 51 -12.01 -19.43 -6.91
N ILE A 52 -12.25 -20.34 -7.85
CA ILE A 52 -13.58 -20.50 -8.48
C ILE A 52 -14.39 -21.64 -7.89
N ARG A 53 -13.72 -22.67 -7.35
CA ARG A 53 -14.41 -23.87 -6.86
C ARG A 53 -13.64 -24.55 -5.74
N GLU A 54 -14.39 -25.14 -4.83
CA GLU A 54 -13.90 -26.09 -3.83
C GLU A 54 -14.72 -27.37 -3.86
N ILE A 55 -14.05 -28.50 -3.63
CA ILE A 55 -14.71 -29.76 -3.31
C ILE A 55 -14.34 -30.13 -1.89
N VAL A 56 -15.30 -30.05 -0.98
CA VAL A 56 -15.10 -30.29 0.45
C VAL A 56 -15.64 -31.68 0.82
N THR A 57 -14.78 -32.54 1.34
CA THR A 57 -15.13 -33.90 1.75
C THR A 57 -14.97 -34.07 3.27
N TYR A 58 -16.07 -34.36 3.96
CA TYR A 58 -16.08 -34.69 5.38
C TYR A 58 -15.85 -36.19 5.55
N LYS A 59 -14.66 -36.59 5.95
CA LYS A 59 -14.23 -38.00 5.99
C LYS A 59 -15.03 -38.85 6.96
N VAL A 60 -15.45 -38.30 8.10
CA VAL A 60 -16.23 -38.99 9.13
C VAL A 60 -17.63 -39.36 8.65
N THR A 61 -18.29 -38.46 7.93
CA THR A 61 -19.67 -38.65 7.47
C THR A 61 -19.75 -39.13 6.03
N GLY A 62 -18.67 -39.09 5.28
CA GLY A 62 -18.62 -39.35 3.83
C GLY A 62 -19.31 -38.29 3.00
N LYS A 63 -19.85 -37.23 3.59
CA LYS A 63 -20.50 -36.12 2.85
C LYS A 63 -19.50 -35.36 2.04
N LYS A 64 -19.90 -35.03 0.80
CA LYS A 64 -19.07 -34.26 -0.13
C LYS A 64 -19.89 -33.11 -0.71
N TYR A 65 -19.30 -31.93 -0.70
CA TYR A 65 -19.94 -30.71 -1.21
C TYR A 65 -19.14 -30.13 -2.36
N ASP A 66 -19.86 -29.67 -3.39
CA ASP A 66 -19.34 -28.92 -4.54
C ASP A 66 -19.71 -27.46 -4.33
N VAL A 67 -18.71 -26.58 -4.14
CA VAL A 67 -18.84 -25.17 -3.80
C VAL A 67 -18.28 -24.34 -4.94
N TRP A 68 -19.11 -23.49 -5.57
CA TRP A 68 -18.73 -22.61 -6.64
C TRP A 68 -18.83 -21.15 -6.21
N TYR A 69 -17.75 -20.40 -6.33
CA TYR A 69 -17.75 -18.97 -6.04
C TYR A 69 -18.24 -18.16 -7.25
N PHE A 70 -19.03 -17.12 -7.00
CA PHE A 70 -19.43 -16.18 -8.02
C PHE A 70 -18.97 -14.77 -7.65
N PHE A 71 -18.82 -13.91 -8.69
CA PHE A 71 -18.16 -12.62 -8.59
C PHE A 71 -19.09 -11.51 -9.08
N ASP A 72 -18.92 -10.30 -8.57
CA ASP A 72 -19.60 -9.10 -9.04
C ASP A 72 -18.93 -8.52 -10.32
N ALA A 73 -19.53 -7.44 -10.85
CA ALA A 73 -19.01 -6.76 -12.04
C ALA A 73 -17.59 -6.16 -11.86
N ASN A 74 -17.11 -6.02 -10.63
CA ASN A 74 -15.79 -5.55 -10.28
C ASN A 74 -14.81 -6.69 -9.98
N ASN A 75 -15.19 -7.93 -10.34
CA ASN A 75 -14.38 -9.12 -10.06
C ASN A 75 -14.13 -9.38 -8.56
N GLN A 76 -15.05 -8.91 -7.68
CA GLN A 76 -15.01 -9.19 -6.26
C GLN A 76 -15.91 -10.39 -5.96
N VAL A 77 -15.45 -11.35 -5.16
CA VAL A 77 -16.29 -12.48 -4.76
C VAL A 77 -17.55 -11.96 -4.08
N ALA A 78 -18.72 -12.39 -4.57
CA ALA A 78 -20.03 -11.90 -4.12
C ALA A 78 -20.80 -12.95 -3.32
N GLY A 79 -20.34 -14.19 -3.34
CA GLY A 79 -20.97 -15.30 -2.63
C GLY A 79 -20.52 -16.64 -3.19
N PHE A 80 -21.22 -17.68 -2.81
CA PHE A 80 -21.00 -19.03 -3.33
C PHE A 80 -22.33 -19.78 -3.53
N GLU A 81 -22.28 -20.79 -4.39
CA GLU A 81 -23.34 -21.74 -4.62
C GLU A 81 -22.81 -23.12 -4.24
N TYR A 82 -23.56 -23.91 -3.50
CA TYR A 82 -23.13 -25.23 -3.12
C TYR A 82 -24.21 -26.29 -3.35
N SER A 83 -23.78 -27.54 -3.54
CA SER A 83 -24.61 -28.74 -3.57
C SER A 83 -23.91 -29.90 -2.90
N GLU A 84 -24.68 -30.79 -2.25
CA GLU A 84 -24.14 -32.05 -1.73
C GLU A 84 -24.02 -33.06 -2.88
N ILE A 85 -22.82 -33.59 -3.12
CA ILE A 85 -22.56 -34.59 -4.16
C ILE A 85 -23.05 -35.95 -3.61
N SER A 86 -24.10 -36.47 -4.22
CA SER A 86 -24.64 -37.82 -3.89
C SER A 86 -24.44 -38.72 -5.11
N SER A 87 -24.06 -40.00 -4.83
CA SER A 87 -23.92 -41.01 -5.86
C SER A 87 -25.26 -41.48 -6.46
N MET A 88 -26.40 -41.05 -5.90
CA MET A 88 -27.71 -41.54 -6.29
C MET A 88 -28.62 -40.51 -6.95
N ASP A 89 -28.22 -39.22 -6.97
CA ASP A 89 -29.08 -38.15 -7.52
C ASP A 89 -28.32 -37.29 -8.49
N ASN A 90 -28.70 -37.33 -9.77
CA ASN A 90 -28.14 -36.44 -10.82
C ASN A 90 -28.76 -35.03 -10.80
N ASN A 91 -29.75 -34.78 -9.93
CA ASN A 91 -30.44 -33.48 -9.86
C ASN A 91 -30.08 -32.76 -8.55
N LEU A 92 -28.80 -32.36 -8.43
CA LEU A 92 -28.25 -31.71 -7.24
C LEU A 92 -28.95 -30.36 -7.01
N LYS A 93 -29.65 -30.23 -5.88
CA LYS A 93 -30.21 -28.95 -5.44
C LYS A 93 -29.09 -28.01 -5.12
N LYS A 94 -28.90 -27.00 -5.96
CA LYS A 94 -27.95 -25.92 -5.73
C LYS A 94 -28.53 -24.87 -4.79
N ILE A 95 -27.79 -24.51 -3.77
CA ILE A 95 -28.18 -23.50 -2.77
C ILE A 95 -27.19 -22.34 -2.90
N ARG A 96 -27.72 -21.14 -3.12
CA ARG A 96 -26.93 -19.93 -3.33
C ARG A 96 -26.93 -19.06 -2.08
N ILE A 97 -25.73 -18.64 -1.67
CA ILE A 97 -25.44 -17.80 -0.53
C ILE A 97 -24.75 -16.52 -1.00
N TYR A 98 -25.20 -15.38 -0.52
CA TYR A 98 -24.64 -14.08 -0.84
C TYR A 98 -23.85 -13.52 0.34
N TYR A 99 -22.79 -12.79 0.04
CA TYR A 99 -21.98 -12.11 1.04
C TYR A 99 -22.50 -10.69 1.30
N GLU A 100 -22.81 -10.39 2.54
CA GLU A 100 -22.91 -9.02 3.02
C GLU A 100 -21.52 -8.54 3.42
N LYS A 101 -21.08 -7.42 2.84
CA LYS A 101 -19.73 -6.88 3.06
C LYS A 101 -19.77 -5.45 3.55
N ASN A 102 -18.83 -5.12 4.43
CA ASN A 102 -18.58 -3.74 4.81
C ASN A 102 -17.75 -2.99 3.74
N LEU A 103 -17.51 -1.69 3.96
CA LEU A 103 -16.72 -0.86 3.04
C LEU A 103 -15.27 -1.32 2.86
N GLN A 104 -14.75 -2.10 3.78
CA GLN A 104 -13.39 -2.61 3.75
C GLN A 104 -13.29 -3.94 3.00
N GLY A 105 -14.42 -4.55 2.66
CA GLY A 105 -14.50 -5.83 1.97
C GLY A 105 -14.52 -7.05 2.92
N ASP A 106 -14.71 -6.82 4.22
CA ASP A 106 -14.92 -7.91 5.18
C ASP A 106 -16.31 -8.49 4.99
N VAL A 107 -16.43 -9.80 4.96
CA VAL A 107 -17.71 -10.49 4.97
C VAL A 107 -18.29 -10.40 6.38
N ILE A 108 -19.32 -9.59 6.57
CA ILE A 108 -19.98 -9.36 7.87
C ILE A 108 -21.25 -10.17 8.04
N GLY A 109 -21.79 -10.72 6.96
CA GLY A 109 -22.97 -11.57 6.99
C GLY A 109 -23.06 -12.52 5.79
N LEU A 110 -23.79 -13.60 5.97
CA LEU A 110 -24.26 -14.49 4.90
C LEU A 110 -25.76 -14.31 4.73
N LEU A 111 -26.21 -14.20 3.48
CA LEU A 111 -27.62 -14.05 3.12
C LEU A 111 -28.08 -15.22 2.27
N ASP A 112 -29.29 -15.72 2.48
CA ASP A 112 -29.91 -16.69 1.60
C ASP A 112 -30.43 -16.03 0.30
N SER A 113 -30.95 -16.81 -0.63
CA SER A 113 -31.49 -16.31 -1.91
C SER A 113 -32.69 -15.37 -1.79
N ARG A 114 -33.32 -15.27 -0.60
CA ARG A 114 -34.43 -14.34 -0.30
C ARG A 114 -33.94 -13.07 0.39
N GLY A 115 -32.62 -12.97 0.65
CA GLY A 115 -32.00 -11.86 1.38
C GLY A 115 -32.12 -11.98 2.91
N ALA A 116 -32.54 -13.14 3.44
CA ALA A 116 -32.57 -13.38 4.87
C ALA A 116 -31.15 -13.65 5.38
N GLU A 117 -30.78 -12.99 6.48
CA GLU A 117 -29.49 -13.20 7.13
C GLU A 117 -29.44 -14.57 7.79
N ILE A 118 -28.41 -15.36 7.49
CA ILE A 118 -28.21 -16.74 7.96
C ILE A 118 -26.99 -16.89 8.86
N ALA A 119 -26.04 -15.95 8.79
CA ALA A 119 -24.88 -15.87 9.66
C ALA A 119 -24.35 -14.45 9.77
N LYS A 120 -23.64 -14.16 10.86
CA LYS A 120 -22.97 -12.87 11.14
C LYS A 120 -21.53 -13.06 11.56
N TYR A 121 -20.69 -12.09 11.17
CA TYR A 121 -19.29 -12.03 11.57
C TYR A 121 -18.92 -10.62 12.01
N ALA A 122 -18.03 -10.51 12.99
CA ALA A 122 -17.40 -9.25 13.36
C ALA A 122 -15.90 -9.48 13.57
N TYR A 123 -15.11 -8.48 13.22
CA TYR A 123 -13.65 -8.54 13.27
C TYR A 123 -13.08 -7.30 13.98
N ASP A 124 -11.91 -7.46 14.56
CA ASP A 124 -11.09 -6.32 14.93
C ASP A 124 -10.37 -5.75 13.69
N ALA A 125 -9.56 -4.71 13.89
CA ALA A 125 -8.84 -4.05 12.80
C ALA A 125 -7.80 -4.98 12.11
N TRP A 126 -7.34 -6.02 12.78
CA TRP A 126 -6.33 -6.96 12.28
C TRP A 126 -6.94 -8.22 11.65
N GLY A 127 -8.24 -8.41 11.80
CA GLY A 127 -8.95 -9.56 11.24
C GLY A 127 -9.21 -10.68 12.24
N ASN A 128 -8.93 -10.47 13.53
CA ASN A 128 -9.36 -11.43 14.54
C ASN A 128 -10.89 -11.43 14.59
N VAL A 129 -11.47 -12.62 14.53
CA VAL A 129 -12.91 -12.79 14.63
C VAL A 129 -13.34 -12.51 16.08
N THR A 130 -14.02 -11.39 16.31
CA THR A 130 -14.50 -10.98 17.64
C THR A 130 -15.87 -11.53 17.96
N SER A 131 -16.66 -11.84 16.94
CA SER A 131 -17.98 -12.47 17.08
C SER A 131 -18.32 -13.22 15.81
N LYS A 132 -18.93 -14.40 15.96
CA LYS A 132 -19.58 -15.11 14.86
C LYS A 132 -20.83 -15.82 15.34
N MET A 133 -21.88 -15.80 14.53
CA MET A 133 -23.17 -16.38 14.82
C MET A 133 -23.71 -17.08 13.58
N CYS A 134 -24.28 -18.26 13.76
CA CYS A 134 -25.02 -19.00 12.75
C CYS A 134 -26.45 -19.14 13.21
N TYR A 135 -27.43 -18.89 12.34
CA TYR A 135 -28.83 -19.15 12.65
C TYR A 135 -29.15 -20.63 12.46
N GLU A 136 -30.07 -21.14 13.26
CA GLU A 136 -30.49 -22.55 13.24
C GLU A 136 -30.94 -23.00 11.84
N GLY A 137 -30.48 -24.16 11.41
CA GLY A 137 -30.79 -24.74 10.09
C GLY A 137 -29.86 -24.28 8.96
N TYR A 138 -28.85 -23.44 9.25
CA TYR A 138 -27.88 -22.96 8.27
C TYR A 138 -26.42 -23.35 8.57
N GLU A 139 -26.23 -24.42 9.34
CA GLU A 139 -24.92 -24.92 9.78
C GLU A 139 -24.05 -25.31 8.59
N THR A 140 -24.64 -25.91 7.53
CA THR A 140 -23.90 -26.33 6.32
C THR A 140 -23.31 -25.15 5.57
N PRO A 141 -24.07 -24.12 5.09
CA PRO A 141 -23.45 -22.98 4.41
C PRO A 141 -22.52 -22.18 5.32
N TYR A 142 -22.77 -22.15 6.61
CA TYR A 142 -21.87 -21.53 7.58
C TYR A 142 -20.53 -22.25 7.66
N ALA A 143 -20.53 -23.58 7.71
CA ALA A 143 -19.32 -24.41 7.76
C ALA A 143 -18.54 -24.44 6.42
N LEU A 144 -19.22 -24.21 5.30
CA LEU A 144 -18.60 -24.13 3.96
C LEU A 144 -18.05 -22.72 3.65
N ASN A 145 -18.32 -21.73 4.49
CA ASN A 145 -17.82 -20.39 4.25
C ASN A 145 -16.43 -20.17 4.84
N HIS A 146 -15.43 -20.09 3.97
CA HIS A 146 -14.06 -19.77 4.35
C HIS A 146 -13.65 -18.34 3.96
N ILE A 147 -14.47 -17.61 3.18
CA ILE A 147 -14.19 -16.24 2.77
C ILE A 147 -14.71 -15.27 3.84
N THR A 148 -13.81 -14.55 4.50
CA THR A 148 -14.13 -13.78 5.71
C THR A 148 -13.51 -12.37 5.70
N TYR A 149 -12.56 -12.05 6.59
CA TYR A 149 -11.90 -10.75 6.68
C TYR A 149 -11.22 -10.36 5.35
N ARG A 150 -11.46 -9.14 4.85
CA ARG A 150 -10.95 -8.62 3.55
C ARG A 150 -11.26 -9.50 2.35
N SER A 151 -12.25 -10.40 2.48
CA SER A 151 -12.52 -11.47 1.52
C SER A 151 -11.35 -12.45 1.33
N TYR A 152 -10.50 -12.61 2.33
CA TYR A 152 -9.46 -13.64 2.36
C TYR A 152 -10.05 -15.00 2.73
N TYR A 153 -9.35 -16.03 2.31
CA TYR A 153 -9.67 -17.41 2.70
C TYR A 153 -9.10 -17.71 4.09
N GLN A 154 -9.95 -18.07 5.05
CA GLN A 154 -9.53 -18.46 6.39
C GLN A 154 -9.54 -19.97 6.53
N ASP A 155 -8.43 -20.54 6.98
CA ASP A 155 -8.36 -21.96 7.37
C ASP A 155 -8.93 -22.14 8.77
N ASP A 156 -9.94 -23.00 8.92
CA ASP A 156 -10.65 -23.19 10.19
C ASP A 156 -9.78 -23.83 11.28
N GLU A 157 -8.80 -24.63 10.89
CA GLU A 157 -7.94 -25.36 11.81
C GLU A 157 -6.89 -24.46 12.47
N SER A 158 -6.19 -23.69 11.65
CA SER A 158 -5.09 -22.81 12.09
C SER A 158 -5.54 -21.37 12.40
N LYS A 159 -6.72 -20.96 11.91
CA LYS A 159 -7.24 -19.58 11.88
C LYS A 159 -6.45 -18.62 11.01
N PHE A 160 -5.44 -19.09 10.28
CA PHE A 160 -4.66 -18.26 9.38
C PHE A 160 -5.45 -17.91 8.13
N TYR A 161 -5.14 -16.75 7.57
CA TYR A 161 -5.64 -16.31 6.29
C TYR A 161 -4.66 -16.68 5.18
N TYR A 162 -5.13 -17.39 4.17
CA TYR A 162 -4.37 -17.69 2.96
C TYR A 162 -4.56 -16.58 1.92
N LEU A 163 -3.49 -15.82 1.66
CA LEU A 163 -3.45 -14.73 0.68
C LEU A 163 -2.68 -15.17 -0.58
N GLN A 164 -2.88 -16.38 -1.05
CA GLN A 164 -2.24 -16.99 -2.23
C GLN A 164 -0.71 -17.15 -2.11
N ASN A 165 0.03 -16.09 -1.85
CA ASN A 165 1.49 -16.13 -1.75
C ASN A 165 1.99 -16.22 -0.31
N ARG A 166 1.18 -15.78 0.64
CA ARG A 166 1.55 -15.75 2.07
C ARG A 166 0.39 -16.20 2.96
N TYR A 167 0.76 -16.68 4.14
CA TYR A 167 -0.18 -16.94 5.24
C TYR A 167 -0.10 -15.79 6.24
N TYR A 168 -1.24 -15.21 6.56
CA TYR A 168 -1.37 -14.11 7.51
C TYR A 168 -1.99 -14.61 8.81
N ASP A 169 -1.30 -14.33 9.91
CA ASP A 169 -1.78 -14.56 11.25
C ASP A 169 -2.31 -13.26 11.83
N SER A 170 -3.64 -13.18 12.01
CA SER A 170 -4.31 -12.00 12.55
C SER A 170 -4.05 -11.77 14.04
N GLU A 171 -3.73 -12.82 14.80
CA GLU A 171 -3.46 -12.74 16.22
C GLU A 171 -2.18 -11.96 16.51
N ILE A 172 -1.13 -12.19 15.72
CA ILE A 172 0.13 -11.46 15.84
C ILE A 172 0.25 -10.28 14.84
N GLY A 173 -0.70 -10.14 13.91
CA GLY A 173 -0.72 -9.08 12.90
C GLY A 173 0.43 -9.16 11.88
N ARG A 174 0.87 -10.38 11.53
CA ARG A 174 2.05 -10.62 10.68
C ARG A 174 1.81 -11.74 9.67
N PHE A 175 2.58 -11.70 8.59
CA PHE A 175 2.74 -12.87 7.74
C PHE A 175 3.64 -13.90 8.40
N LEU A 176 3.37 -15.19 8.17
CA LEU A 176 4.18 -16.31 8.66
C LEU A 176 5.43 -16.53 7.82
N ASN A 177 5.37 -16.21 6.52
CA ASN A 177 6.48 -16.33 5.59
C ASN A 177 6.89 -14.96 5.02
N ALA A 178 8.17 -14.90 4.64
CA ALA A 178 8.80 -13.70 4.11
C ALA A 178 8.16 -13.25 2.78
N ASP A 179 8.18 -11.94 2.53
CA ASP A 179 7.84 -11.39 1.21
C ASP A 179 8.93 -11.72 0.18
N ASP A 180 8.52 -11.77 -1.09
CA ASP A 180 9.41 -11.97 -2.25
C ASP A 180 10.03 -10.63 -2.66
N THR A 181 10.74 -10.00 -1.73
CA THR A 181 11.41 -8.72 -2.00
C THR A 181 12.74 -8.95 -2.72
N SER A 182 12.95 -8.27 -3.83
CA SER A 182 14.26 -8.26 -4.48
C SER A 182 15.32 -7.63 -3.55
N LEU A 183 16.53 -8.16 -3.56
CA LEU A 183 17.66 -7.63 -2.77
C LEU A 183 17.92 -6.14 -3.02
N GLU A 184 17.53 -5.60 -4.17
CA GLU A 184 17.62 -4.17 -4.51
C GLU A 184 16.68 -3.32 -3.65
N GLU A 185 15.51 -3.83 -3.29
CA GLU A 185 14.56 -3.13 -2.43
C GLU A 185 15.06 -3.09 -0.97
N LEU A 186 15.68 -4.15 -0.48
CA LEU A 186 16.28 -4.21 0.86
C LEU A 186 17.47 -3.25 1.01
N ASN A 187 18.27 -3.05 -0.05
CA ASN A 187 19.45 -2.20 -0.04
C ASN A 187 19.16 -0.70 -0.06
N ASN A 188 17.92 -0.29 -0.36
CA ASN A 188 17.55 1.14 -0.40
C ASN A 188 17.35 1.79 0.97
N GLY A 189 17.71 1.12 2.06
CA GLY A 189 17.71 1.67 3.43
C GLY A 189 16.31 2.04 3.95
N ASN A 190 15.29 1.43 3.41
CA ASN A 190 13.91 1.73 3.77
C ASN A 190 13.47 0.85 4.93
N ILE A 191 13.28 1.45 6.11
CA ILE A 191 12.94 0.76 7.37
C ILE A 191 11.66 -0.08 7.26
N PHE A 192 10.75 0.28 6.36
CA PHE A 192 9.50 -0.47 6.15
C PHE A 192 9.72 -1.83 5.46
N TYR A 193 10.84 -2.01 4.72
CA TYR A 193 11.25 -3.31 4.16
C TYR A 193 12.18 -4.10 5.06
N ALA A 194 12.68 -3.50 6.13
CA ALA A 194 13.44 -4.25 7.12
C ALA A 194 12.61 -5.36 7.78
N ASN A 195 11.27 -5.27 7.70
CA ASN A 195 10.38 -6.32 8.17
C ASN A 195 9.55 -6.90 7.02
N ILE A 196 10.07 -7.95 6.42
CA ILE A 196 9.46 -8.70 5.31
C ILE A 196 8.20 -9.50 5.70
N TYR A 197 7.84 -9.51 7.00
CA TYR A 197 6.64 -10.13 7.55
C TYR A 197 5.51 -9.14 7.84
N VAL A 198 5.69 -7.85 7.52
CA VAL A 198 4.70 -6.83 7.88
C VAL A 198 3.44 -6.95 7.04
N TYR A 199 2.27 -6.94 7.68
CA TYR A 199 0.97 -6.85 7.03
C TYR A 199 0.54 -5.39 6.93
N CYS A 200 0.12 -4.96 5.73
CA CYS A 200 -0.45 -3.63 5.45
C CYS A 200 0.36 -2.44 6.02
N ALA A 201 1.70 -2.54 6.07
CA ALA A 201 2.58 -1.53 6.67
C ALA A 201 2.17 -1.15 8.12
N ASN A 202 1.65 -2.10 8.90
CA ASN A 202 1.04 -1.90 10.22
C ASN A 202 -0.18 -0.96 10.23
N ASN A 203 -0.88 -0.85 9.12
CA ASN A 203 -2.09 -0.01 9.00
C ASN A 203 -3.22 -0.75 8.27
N PRO A 204 -3.78 -1.80 8.85
CA PRO A 204 -4.84 -2.59 8.23
C PRO A 204 -6.16 -1.82 8.08
N CYS A 205 -6.35 -0.72 8.81
CA CYS A 205 -7.56 0.11 8.67
C CYS A 205 -7.65 0.81 7.31
N THR A 206 -6.50 1.15 6.70
CA THR A 206 -6.45 1.92 5.45
C THR A 206 -5.90 1.15 4.27
N CYS A 207 -5.19 0.06 4.53
CA CYS A 207 -4.52 -0.75 3.53
C CYS A 207 -5.14 -2.15 3.46
N ILE A 208 -4.95 -2.78 2.32
CA ILE A 208 -5.28 -4.19 2.05
C ILE A 208 -4.14 -4.80 1.25
N ASP A 209 -3.82 -6.04 1.52
CA ASP A 209 -2.93 -6.85 0.70
C ASP A 209 -3.78 -7.95 0.04
N LYS A 210 -3.99 -7.88 -1.26
CA LYS A 210 -4.96 -8.75 -1.94
C LYS A 210 -4.47 -10.18 -2.16
N ASP A 211 -3.20 -10.33 -2.37
CA ASP A 211 -2.57 -11.58 -2.83
C ASP A 211 -1.33 -11.97 -2.02
N GLY A 212 -1.05 -11.25 -0.94
CA GLY A 212 0.13 -11.48 -0.12
C GLY A 212 1.44 -10.99 -0.76
N ARG A 213 1.39 -10.05 -1.72
CA ARG A 213 2.58 -9.45 -2.38
C ARG A 213 2.55 -7.94 -2.36
N LEU A 214 1.36 -7.35 -2.54
CA LEU A 214 1.25 -5.93 -2.80
C LEU A 214 0.23 -5.25 -1.89
N ILE A 215 0.73 -4.38 -1.04
CA ILE A 215 -0.10 -3.51 -0.21
C ILE A 215 -0.72 -2.42 -1.07
N VAL A 216 -2.04 -2.34 -1.10
CA VAL A 216 -2.79 -1.26 -1.75
C VAL A 216 -3.66 -0.52 -0.73
N VAL A 217 -3.87 0.77 -0.97
CA VAL A 217 -4.84 1.53 -0.18
C VAL A 217 -6.24 1.05 -0.57
N ASN A 218 -7.10 0.80 0.43
CA ASN A 218 -8.44 0.31 0.18
C ASN A 218 -9.27 1.34 -0.61
N PRO A 219 -9.66 1.06 -1.86
CA PRO A 219 -10.33 2.03 -2.73
C PRO A 219 -11.78 2.35 -2.30
N LYS A 220 -12.37 1.53 -1.42
CA LYS A 220 -13.73 1.75 -0.88
C LYS A 220 -13.75 2.67 0.35
N MET A 221 -12.59 3.04 0.87
CA MET A 221 -12.51 3.94 2.03
C MET A 221 -13.02 5.34 1.66
N PRO A 222 -13.86 5.98 2.49
CA PRO A 222 -14.25 7.37 2.29
C PRO A 222 -13.01 8.26 2.14
N LEU A 223 -12.89 8.98 1.04
CA LEU A 223 -11.71 9.80 0.68
C LEU A 223 -11.27 10.75 1.81
N LYS A 224 -12.23 11.26 2.59
CA LYS A 224 -11.94 12.12 3.73
C LYS A 224 -11.19 11.39 4.85
N ILE A 225 -11.53 10.12 5.12
CA ILE A 225 -10.84 9.28 6.11
C ILE A 225 -9.46 8.91 5.59
N LEU A 226 -9.35 8.47 4.34
CA LEU A 226 -8.09 8.18 3.68
C LEU A 226 -7.13 9.38 3.75
N LYS A 227 -7.62 10.57 3.42
CA LYS A 227 -6.86 11.81 3.48
C LYS A 227 -6.31 12.11 4.88
N GLY A 228 -7.12 11.88 5.92
CA GLY A 228 -6.73 12.04 7.31
C GLY A 228 -5.66 11.02 7.75
N ALA A 229 -5.84 9.75 7.41
CA ALA A 229 -4.92 8.67 7.76
C ALA A 229 -3.54 8.86 7.09
N VAL A 230 -3.54 9.19 5.79
CA VAL A 230 -2.30 9.48 5.05
C VAL A 230 -1.57 10.69 5.64
N TRP A 231 -2.31 11.75 5.99
CA TRP A 231 -1.71 12.90 6.66
C TRP A 231 -1.07 12.51 8.01
N LEU A 232 -1.74 11.72 8.83
CA LEU A 232 -1.23 11.30 10.13
C LEU A 232 0.07 10.51 9.95
N ALA A 233 0.07 9.47 9.12
CA ALA A 233 1.25 8.64 8.85
C ALA A 233 2.41 9.46 8.27
N ALA A 234 2.15 10.26 7.22
CA ALA A 234 3.17 11.10 6.59
C ALA A 234 3.72 12.15 7.55
N SER A 235 2.85 12.82 8.34
CA SER A 235 3.29 13.86 9.27
C SER A 235 4.18 13.32 10.38
N THR A 236 3.90 12.10 10.89
CA THR A 236 4.71 11.44 11.90
C THR A 236 6.09 11.08 11.34
N PHE A 237 6.14 10.43 10.18
CA PHE A 237 7.39 10.08 9.52
C PHE A 237 8.24 11.31 9.18
N LEU A 238 7.65 12.33 8.55
CA LEU A 238 8.36 13.54 8.15
C LEU A 238 8.87 14.35 9.37
N THR A 239 8.12 14.30 10.49
CA THR A 239 8.58 14.90 11.76
C THR A 239 9.77 14.14 12.33
N TYR A 240 9.70 12.80 12.37
CA TYR A 240 10.81 11.96 12.83
C TYR A 240 12.08 12.18 12.01
N LYS A 241 11.97 12.35 10.70
CA LYS A 241 13.11 12.63 9.80
C LYS A 241 13.56 14.10 9.82
N GLY A 242 12.84 15.01 10.49
CA GLY A 242 13.13 16.45 10.47
C GLY A 242 12.83 17.13 9.12
N TYR A 243 12.00 16.52 8.26
CA TYR A 243 11.67 17.04 6.93
C TYR A 243 10.51 18.04 6.99
N ASN A 244 10.81 19.21 7.55
CA ASN A 244 9.81 20.24 7.83
C ASN A 244 9.22 20.88 6.55
N LEU A 245 10.02 21.02 5.49
CA LEU A 245 9.55 21.54 4.22
C LEU A 245 8.62 20.55 3.54
N SER A 246 9.04 19.29 3.40
CA SER A 246 8.22 18.22 2.83
C SER A 246 6.90 18.07 3.58
N LYS A 247 6.93 18.12 4.92
CA LYS A 247 5.73 18.10 5.76
C LYS A 247 4.80 19.28 5.45
N ALA A 248 5.34 20.50 5.34
CA ALA A 248 4.54 21.69 5.06
C ALA A 248 3.93 21.65 3.64
N MET A 249 4.69 21.19 2.64
CA MET A 249 4.25 21.10 1.25
C MET A 249 3.22 19.99 1.08
N PHE A 250 3.42 18.81 1.69
CA PHE A 250 2.45 17.72 1.65
C PHE A 250 1.13 18.12 2.35
N LYS A 251 1.19 18.79 3.51
CA LYS A 251 0.00 19.35 4.15
C LYS A 251 -0.75 20.32 3.24
N HIS A 252 0.00 21.17 2.53
CA HIS A 252 -0.59 22.13 1.61
C HIS A 252 -1.25 21.44 0.42
N ALA A 253 -0.65 20.37 -0.13
CA ALA A 253 -1.25 19.55 -1.17
C ALA A 253 -2.60 18.97 -0.75
N LEU A 254 -2.67 18.41 0.46
CA LEU A 254 -3.89 17.78 1.00
C LEU A 254 -5.02 18.78 1.32
N TYR A 255 -4.69 19.99 1.78
CA TYR A 255 -5.67 20.92 2.36
C TYR A 255 -5.71 22.29 1.70
N GLY A 256 -4.73 22.63 0.86
CA GLY A 256 -4.58 23.95 0.23
C GLY A 256 -5.52 24.22 -0.97
N ARG A 257 -6.26 23.20 -1.43
CA ARG A 257 -7.25 23.30 -2.52
C ARG A 257 -6.70 23.93 -3.82
N GLY A 258 -5.44 23.65 -4.16
CA GLY A 258 -4.77 24.16 -5.38
C GLY A 258 -4.29 25.61 -5.30
N LYS A 259 -4.39 26.26 -4.15
CA LYS A 259 -3.83 27.61 -3.92
C LYS A 259 -2.30 27.53 -3.93
N GLY A 260 -1.62 28.60 -4.34
CA GLY A 260 -0.16 28.69 -4.28
C GLY A 260 0.39 28.58 -2.85
N LEU A 261 1.69 28.29 -2.71
CA LEU A 261 2.35 28.11 -1.42
C LEU A 261 2.16 29.31 -0.48
N SER A 262 1.91 29.02 0.80
CA SER A 262 1.87 30.04 1.86
C SER A 262 3.24 30.69 2.06
N ASP A 263 3.26 31.94 2.50
CA ASP A 263 4.51 32.66 2.76
C ASP A 263 5.35 32.00 3.86
N LYS A 264 4.69 31.36 4.84
CA LYS A 264 5.38 30.57 5.87
C LYS A 264 6.15 29.39 5.25
N THR A 265 5.55 28.67 4.32
CA THR A 265 6.21 27.54 3.62
C THR A 265 7.33 28.04 2.70
N LYS A 266 7.12 29.15 1.97
CA LYS A 266 8.16 29.79 1.17
C LYS A 266 9.37 30.18 1.99
N LYS A 267 9.17 30.76 3.19
CA LYS A 267 10.27 31.13 4.12
C LYS A 267 11.09 29.90 4.54
N ILE A 268 10.44 28.77 4.82
CA ILE A 268 11.14 27.49 5.14
C ILE A 268 11.99 27.06 3.95
N ALA A 269 11.42 27.03 2.76
CA ALA A 269 12.12 26.64 1.53
C ALA A 269 13.34 27.54 1.26
N ILE A 270 13.16 28.86 1.31
CA ILE A 270 14.24 29.85 1.12
C ILE A 270 15.37 29.60 2.13
N LYS A 271 15.05 29.42 3.41
CA LYS A 271 16.07 29.16 4.45
C LYS A 271 16.88 27.90 4.14
N LYS A 272 16.24 26.84 3.65
CA LYS A 272 16.91 25.59 3.28
C LYS A 272 17.75 25.75 2.00
N MET A 273 17.21 26.37 0.96
CA MET A 273 17.96 26.61 -0.29
C MET A 273 19.21 27.46 -0.04
N LYS A 274 19.13 28.51 0.77
CA LYS A 274 20.30 29.32 1.17
C LYS A 274 21.38 28.52 1.91
N LYS A 275 20.98 27.49 2.66
CA LYS A 275 21.88 26.60 3.39
C LYS A 275 22.37 25.41 2.56
N SER A 276 21.77 25.15 1.40
CA SER A 276 22.14 24.03 0.53
C SER A 276 23.50 24.28 -0.11
N PHE A 277 24.52 23.54 0.35
CA PHE A 277 25.86 23.59 -0.22
C PHE A 277 25.86 23.27 -1.72
N ALA A 278 25.14 22.23 -2.15
CA ALA A 278 25.07 21.82 -3.54
C ALA A 278 24.47 22.92 -4.42
N PHE A 279 23.39 23.56 -3.98
CA PHE A 279 22.74 24.62 -4.71
C PHE A 279 23.60 25.89 -4.78
N THR A 280 24.17 26.32 -3.66
CA THR A 280 25.06 27.47 -3.60
C THR A 280 26.30 27.27 -4.49
N LYS A 281 26.90 26.05 -4.45
CA LYS A 281 28.04 25.68 -5.31
C LYS A 281 27.65 25.73 -6.80
N TYR A 282 26.46 25.22 -7.15
CA TYR A 282 25.96 25.27 -8.52
C TYR A 282 25.87 26.71 -9.04
N VAL A 283 25.21 27.60 -8.29
CA VAL A 283 25.07 29.02 -8.65
C VAL A 283 26.44 29.70 -8.78
N SER A 284 27.33 29.49 -7.78
CA SER A 284 28.69 30.09 -7.79
C SER A 284 29.53 29.62 -8.98
N ASN A 285 29.46 28.35 -9.36
CA ASN A 285 30.18 27.81 -10.51
C ASN A 285 29.67 28.42 -11.83
N CYS A 286 28.37 28.60 -12.00
CA CYS A 286 27.81 29.27 -13.15
C CYS A 286 28.30 30.76 -13.23
N LEU A 287 28.27 31.47 -12.11
CA LEU A 287 28.75 32.85 -12.03
C LEU A 287 30.26 32.96 -12.34
N LYS A 288 31.06 32.00 -11.87
CA LYS A 288 32.51 31.96 -12.20
C LYS A 288 32.77 31.83 -13.70
N LEU A 289 32.02 30.99 -14.40
CA LEU A 289 32.14 30.81 -15.84
C LEU A 289 31.72 32.09 -16.61
N LEU A 290 30.62 32.74 -16.18
CA LEU A 290 30.12 33.95 -16.80
C LEU A 290 31.06 35.14 -16.53
N GLN A 291 31.64 35.23 -15.35
CA GLN A 291 32.63 36.27 -15.03
C GLN A 291 33.89 36.15 -15.90
N LYS A 292 34.37 34.90 -16.16
CA LYS A 292 35.50 34.67 -17.09
C LYS A 292 35.21 35.14 -18.50
N LYS A 293 33.93 35.17 -18.92
CA LYS A 293 33.47 35.66 -20.21
C LYS A 293 33.18 37.15 -20.21
N GLY A 294 33.45 37.89 -19.12
CA GLY A 294 33.29 39.33 -19.02
C GLY A 294 31.86 39.84 -18.74
N TYR A 295 30.90 38.94 -18.50
CA TYR A 295 29.53 39.37 -18.22
C TYR A 295 29.42 39.98 -16.82
N THR A 296 28.56 41.00 -16.69
CA THR A 296 28.28 41.73 -15.44
C THR A 296 26.81 41.73 -15.05
N ASN A 297 25.92 41.40 -15.98
CA ASN A 297 24.48 41.27 -15.79
C ASN A 297 24.01 40.05 -16.59
N VAL A 298 23.48 39.01 -15.92
CA VAL A 298 23.23 37.72 -16.55
C VAL A 298 21.97 37.03 -16.01
N TYR A 299 21.39 36.21 -16.88
CA TYR A 299 20.36 35.28 -16.51
C TYR A 299 20.89 33.85 -16.67
N ILE A 300 20.77 33.03 -15.60
CA ILE A 300 21.03 31.61 -15.61
C ILE A 300 19.70 30.88 -15.55
N VAL A 301 19.42 30.04 -16.52
CA VAL A 301 18.18 29.24 -16.56
C VAL A 301 18.53 27.77 -16.54
N LYS A 302 17.96 27.03 -15.58
CA LYS A 302 18.01 25.58 -15.52
C LYS A 302 16.57 25.05 -15.48
N ASN A 303 16.14 24.40 -16.55
CA ASN A 303 14.75 23.95 -16.69
C ASN A 303 14.42 22.75 -15.79
N SER A 304 15.42 21.95 -15.44
CA SER A 304 15.26 20.87 -14.46
C SER A 304 16.50 20.86 -13.57
N TYR A 305 16.35 21.34 -12.34
CA TYR A 305 17.37 21.28 -11.29
C TYR A 305 16.89 20.35 -10.19
N GLU A 306 17.72 19.38 -9.81
CA GLU A 306 17.46 18.43 -8.75
C GLU A 306 18.26 18.80 -7.50
N PHE A 307 17.56 18.90 -6.35
CA PHE A 307 18.20 19.20 -5.07
C PHE A 307 18.85 17.94 -4.49
N THR A 308 20.11 17.70 -4.83
CA THR A 308 20.92 16.63 -4.22
C THR A 308 21.57 17.10 -2.93
N GLY A 309 21.74 16.18 -1.95
CA GLY A 309 22.45 16.47 -0.70
C GLY A 309 21.58 16.99 0.46
N ASP A 310 20.35 17.45 0.22
CA ASP A 310 19.34 17.71 1.27
C ASP A 310 18.06 16.95 0.94
N ARG A 311 17.78 15.87 1.67
CA ARG A 311 16.63 15.00 1.42
C ARG A 311 15.29 15.72 1.59
N ASP A 312 15.18 16.72 2.47
CA ASP A 312 13.96 17.49 2.64
C ASP A 312 13.68 18.42 1.44
N LEU A 313 14.72 19.03 0.85
CA LEU A 313 14.60 19.74 -0.43
C LEU A 313 14.29 18.79 -1.57
N TYR A 314 14.97 17.64 -1.63
CA TYR A 314 14.73 16.62 -2.65
C TYR A 314 13.26 16.16 -2.69
N TYR A 315 12.69 15.71 -1.56
CA TYR A 315 11.30 15.27 -1.49
C TYR A 315 10.26 16.39 -1.66
N SER A 316 10.69 17.65 -1.48
CA SER A 316 9.79 18.81 -1.60
C SER A 316 9.80 19.45 -2.98
N LEU A 317 10.97 19.48 -3.63
CA LEU A 317 11.26 20.27 -4.85
C LEU A 317 12.10 19.41 -5.81
N GLN A 318 11.68 18.21 -6.10
CA GLN A 318 12.45 17.17 -6.77
C GLN A 318 13.11 17.66 -8.08
N HIS A 319 12.30 18.17 -9.00
CA HIS A 319 12.77 18.70 -10.29
C HIS A 319 12.12 20.06 -10.54
N VAL A 320 12.88 21.11 -10.35
CA VAL A 320 12.34 22.49 -10.46
C VAL A 320 13.02 23.26 -11.57
N LYS A 321 12.30 24.21 -12.12
CA LYS A 321 12.91 25.26 -12.96
C LYS A 321 13.52 26.31 -12.05
N VAL A 322 14.81 26.60 -12.26
CA VAL A 322 15.54 27.64 -11.55
C VAL A 322 15.93 28.74 -12.52
N VAL A 323 15.61 30.02 -12.20
CA VAL A 323 16.05 31.20 -12.90
C VAL A 323 16.81 32.09 -11.91
N VAL A 324 18.04 32.39 -12.21
CA VAL A 324 18.87 33.31 -11.42
C VAL A 324 19.20 34.52 -12.28
N HIS A 325 18.70 35.69 -11.89
CA HIS A 325 19.19 36.95 -12.40
C HIS A 325 20.32 37.44 -11.48
N ALA A 326 21.49 37.67 -12.02
CA ALA A 326 22.68 38.01 -11.28
C ALA A 326 23.35 39.30 -11.82
N VAL A 327 23.62 40.25 -10.93
CA VAL A 327 24.30 41.51 -11.23
C VAL A 327 25.58 41.57 -10.42
N LYS A 328 26.72 41.73 -11.13
CA LYS A 328 28.05 41.80 -10.54
C LYS A 328 28.20 43.07 -9.70
N GLN A 329 28.78 42.89 -8.54
CA GLN A 329 29.20 43.94 -7.62
C GLN A 329 30.74 44.08 -7.67
N LYS A 330 31.36 44.66 -6.66
CA LYS A 330 32.82 44.76 -6.55
C LYS A 330 33.45 43.36 -6.40
N GLY A 331 34.58 43.15 -7.08
CA GLY A 331 35.36 41.92 -6.98
C GLY A 331 34.63 40.69 -7.56
N ASN A 332 34.48 39.68 -6.73
CA ASN A 332 33.85 38.39 -7.10
C ASN A 332 32.41 38.27 -6.60
N ILE A 333 31.81 39.33 -6.10
CA ILE A 333 30.49 39.32 -5.46
C ILE A 333 29.41 39.63 -6.49
N TRP A 334 28.33 38.89 -6.40
CA TRP A 334 27.13 39.04 -7.25
C TRP A 334 25.89 39.16 -6.38
N LYS A 335 25.05 40.15 -6.64
CA LYS A 335 23.67 40.15 -6.14
C LYS A 335 22.84 39.29 -7.05
N THR A 336 22.07 38.37 -6.48
CA THR A 336 21.25 37.42 -7.21
C THR A 336 19.79 37.54 -6.79
N GLU A 337 18.90 37.51 -7.77
CA GLU A 337 17.48 37.26 -7.59
C GLU A 337 17.21 35.85 -8.11
N ILE A 338 16.74 34.96 -7.23
CA ILE A 338 16.52 33.55 -7.53
C ILE A 338 15.03 33.28 -7.56
N ASN A 339 14.55 32.70 -8.65
CA ASN A 339 13.18 32.25 -8.80
C ASN A 339 13.19 30.72 -9.05
N VAL A 340 12.54 30.00 -8.15
CA VAL A 340 12.35 28.54 -8.24
C VAL A 340 10.87 28.29 -8.48
N SER A 341 10.55 27.61 -9.57
CA SER A 341 9.16 27.35 -9.97
C SER A 341 8.95 25.90 -10.37
N ASP A 342 7.77 25.38 -10.02
CA ASP A 342 7.32 24.02 -10.31
C ASP A 342 5.80 23.92 -10.19
N VAL A 343 5.26 22.75 -10.54
CA VAL A 343 3.91 22.33 -10.19
C VAL A 343 4.04 21.15 -9.24
N TYR A 344 3.62 21.34 -7.99
CA TYR A 344 3.58 20.24 -7.02
C TYR A 344 2.37 19.37 -7.30
N ASP A 345 2.63 18.19 -7.82
CA ASP A 345 1.66 17.17 -8.16
C ASP A 345 2.17 15.79 -7.75
N PHE A 346 1.33 14.78 -7.91
CA PHE A 346 1.68 13.39 -7.67
C PHE A 346 1.51 12.62 -8.97
N THR A 347 2.55 11.90 -9.35
CA THR A 347 2.55 10.99 -10.50
C THR A 347 2.61 9.57 -10.01
N GLU A 348 1.94 8.66 -10.70
CA GLU A 348 1.99 7.25 -10.34
C GLU A 348 3.42 6.71 -10.43
N VAL A 349 3.87 6.06 -9.36
CA VAL A 349 5.15 5.36 -9.35
C VAL A 349 4.90 3.87 -9.21
N ARG A 350 5.71 3.03 -9.88
CA ARG A 350 5.54 1.58 -9.86
C ARG A 350 5.78 0.95 -8.48
N SER A 351 6.57 1.61 -7.64
CA SER A 351 6.90 1.09 -6.32
C SER A 351 5.87 1.55 -5.27
N TRP A 352 5.15 0.60 -4.72
CA TRP A 352 4.34 0.75 -3.50
C TRP A 352 5.12 0.40 -2.24
N SER A 353 6.34 0.05 -2.43
CA SER A 353 7.22 -0.60 -1.47
C SER A 353 7.86 0.37 -0.47
N SER A 354 7.98 1.66 -0.76
CA SER A 354 8.51 2.67 0.16
C SER A 354 7.41 3.53 0.75
N PHE A 355 7.64 4.04 1.97
CA PHE A 355 6.72 5.04 2.55
C PHE A 355 6.50 6.21 1.59
N ALA A 356 7.56 6.67 0.92
CA ALA A 356 7.48 7.72 -0.07
C ALA A 356 6.66 7.28 -1.30
N GLY A 357 6.83 6.06 -1.78
CA GLY A 357 6.04 5.48 -2.86
C GLY A 357 4.57 5.33 -2.50
N ILE A 358 4.27 4.79 -1.31
CA ILE A 358 2.89 4.69 -0.80
C ILE A 358 2.25 6.07 -0.68
N ALA A 359 2.93 7.03 -0.04
CA ALA A 359 2.42 8.39 0.14
C ALA A 359 2.20 9.10 -1.21
N ASN A 360 3.10 8.89 -2.17
CA ASN A 360 2.99 9.43 -3.52
C ASN A 360 1.81 8.82 -4.29
N ASN A 361 1.67 7.48 -4.29
CA ASN A 361 0.58 6.81 -5.01
C ASN A 361 -0.79 7.09 -4.40
N VAL A 362 -0.89 7.22 -3.07
CA VAL A 362 -2.12 7.68 -2.42
C VAL A 362 -2.39 9.15 -2.78
N GLY A 363 -1.37 9.99 -2.82
CA GLY A 363 -1.47 11.37 -3.31
C GLY A 363 -2.01 11.42 -4.74
N TYR A 364 -1.47 10.60 -5.64
CA TYR A 364 -1.93 10.44 -7.02
C TYR A 364 -3.41 9.98 -7.10
N TYR A 365 -3.80 8.98 -6.31
CA TYR A 365 -5.20 8.53 -6.24
C TYR A 365 -6.13 9.64 -5.76
N LEU A 366 -5.79 10.34 -4.67
CA LEU A 366 -6.56 11.48 -4.17
C LEU A 366 -6.63 12.62 -5.19
N GLN A 367 -5.58 12.83 -5.97
CA GLN A 367 -5.55 13.81 -7.05
C GLN A 367 -6.50 13.42 -8.20
N LYS A 368 -6.49 12.15 -8.61
CA LYS A 368 -7.45 11.63 -9.61
C LYS A 368 -8.91 11.73 -9.16
N CYS A 369 -9.18 11.52 -7.87
CA CYS A 369 -10.51 11.68 -7.29
C CYS A 369 -10.91 13.15 -7.04
N GLY A 370 -10.05 14.13 -7.37
CA GLY A 370 -10.33 15.56 -7.17
C GLY A 370 -10.21 16.07 -5.74
N GLU A 371 -9.84 15.21 -4.78
CA GLU A 371 -9.68 15.55 -3.36
C GLU A 371 -8.36 16.28 -3.08
N LEU A 372 -7.35 16.04 -3.88
CA LEU A 372 -6.09 16.74 -3.88
C LEU A 372 -5.96 17.52 -5.19
N LYS A 373 -5.58 18.78 -5.12
CA LYS A 373 -5.37 19.62 -6.30
C LYS A 373 -3.89 19.98 -6.42
N PRO A 374 -3.28 19.74 -7.58
CA PRO A 374 -1.95 20.26 -7.88
C PRO A 374 -1.89 21.78 -7.66
N TYR A 375 -0.75 22.28 -7.25
CA TYR A 375 -0.58 23.69 -7.03
C TYR A 375 0.77 24.20 -7.53
N LYS A 376 0.77 25.47 -7.99
CA LYS A 376 1.98 26.13 -8.47
C LYS A 376 2.91 26.47 -7.30
N VAL A 377 4.14 26.04 -7.41
CA VAL A 377 5.26 26.48 -6.57
C VAL A 377 5.94 27.64 -7.27
N ASN A 378 6.04 28.76 -6.58
CA ASN A 378 6.82 29.93 -7.04
C ASN A 378 7.47 30.55 -5.83
N ILE A 379 8.79 30.41 -5.73
CA ILE A 379 9.61 30.88 -4.62
C ILE A 379 10.65 31.83 -5.16
N LYS A 380 10.50 33.11 -4.82
CA LYS A 380 11.39 34.19 -5.24
C LYS A 380 12.11 34.79 -4.04
N TYR A 381 13.43 34.96 -4.14
CA TYR A 381 14.22 35.58 -3.09
C TYR A 381 15.52 36.16 -3.61
N ASN A 382 16.09 37.13 -2.84
CA ASN A 382 17.38 37.73 -3.12
C ASN A 382 18.47 37.08 -2.25
N ASP A 383 19.65 36.93 -2.83
CA ASP A 383 20.83 36.40 -2.14
C ASP A 383 22.11 37.08 -2.66
N VAL A 384 23.22 36.75 -2.02
CA VAL A 384 24.55 37.21 -2.46
C VAL A 384 25.43 35.98 -2.65
N HIS A 385 26.02 35.84 -3.80
CA HIS A 385 26.90 34.75 -4.16
C HIS A 385 28.28 35.23 -4.53
N SER A 386 29.30 34.45 -4.27
CA SER A 386 30.67 34.65 -4.72
C SER A 386 30.99 33.77 -5.91
N SER A 387 31.64 34.35 -6.95
CA SER A 387 32.22 33.54 -8.02
C SER A 387 33.52 32.83 -7.62
N ARG A 388 34.07 33.11 -6.44
CA ARG A 388 35.11 32.30 -5.78
C ARG A 388 34.43 31.45 -4.70
N PHE A 389 34.34 30.15 -4.93
CA PHE A 389 33.91 29.22 -3.94
C PHE A 389 35.17 28.82 -3.12
N ASN A 390 35.33 29.41 -1.94
CA ASN A 390 36.35 28.93 -1.00
C ASN A 390 35.73 27.78 -0.23
N ILE A 391 36.33 26.59 -0.36
CA ILE A 391 36.08 25.48 0.54
C ILE A 391 36.69 25.89 1.89
N VAL A 392 35.84 26.26 2.86
CA VAL A 392 36.21 26.33 4.26
C VAL A 392 35.95 24.99 4.89
#